data_4861ccdaaa4377c386f35fcfed6b07be
#
_entry.id   4861ccdaaa4377c386f35fcfed6b07be
#
_cell.length_a   1.000
_cell.length_b   1.000
_cell.length_c   1.000
_cell.angle_alpha   90.00
_cell.angle_beta   90.00
_cell.angle_gamma   90.00
#
_symmetry.space_group_name_H-M   'P 1'
#
loop_
_entity.id
_entity.type
_entity.pdbx_description
1 polymer ?
#
loop_
_entity_poly.entity_id
_entity_poly.type
_entity_poly.pdbx_seq_one_letter_code
_entity_poly.pdbx_strand_id
1 'polypeptide(L)'
;MKLLYRWWAMPLAIGILIALSGASIMIGAADFDWELLRQSRLPRTAAVLLAGSALAMAGLLMQLLTQNRFVEPSTVGTTESAALGLLLITIFAPASPIFVKMAVACVAAIAGTALFIFTIGRLRHRKGFIVPLVGIMIGTVIGAISTFIALDVDLIQSLNAWQLGSFAGTIVGRWELLMLVAVMLVISYFVADRFTLLGLGKSYAINAGINFKRTETLGLVIVAITAAIVVTVIGSLPFLGLVVPNIVSLYFGDNARRSLPWVMILGAGFTLVCDLAGRLLRYPFEIPVGTVVGVVGGAIFLVILLRRHQHAR
;
A
#
# COMPACT_ATOMS: atom_id res chain seq x y z
N MET A 1 -11.93 -15.98 -19.00
CA MET A 1 -10.50 -16.17 -18.70
C MET A 1 -9.53 -15.89 -19.86
N LYS A 2 -9.88 -16.07 -21.14
CA LYS A 2 -8.95 -15.88 -22.30
C LYS A 2 -8.72 -14.40 -22.72
N LEU A 3 -9.52 -13.44 -22.28
CA LEU A 3 -9.45 -12.04 -22.75
C LEU A 3 -8.23 -11.25 -22.25
N LEU A 4 -7.80 -11.47 -21.00
CA LEU A 4 -6.66 -10.75 -20.38
C LEU A 4 -5.28 -11.27 -20.83
N TYR A 5 -5.24 -12.47 -21.47
CA TYR A 5 -4.04 -13.00 -22.11
C TYR A 5 -3.81 -12.46 -23.54
N ARG A 6 -4.72 -11.65 -24.05
CA ARG A 6 -4.56 -11.05 -25.38
C ARG A 6 -3.59 -9.88 -25.30
N TRP A 7 -2.69 -9.79 -26.26
CA TRP A 7 -1.65 -8.77 -26.36
C TRP A 7 -2.17 -7.31 -26.26
N TRP A 8 -3.42 -7.06 -26.62
CA TRP A 8 -4.07 -5.73 -26.56
C TRP A 8 -4.62 -5.36 -25.16
N ALA A 9 -4.75 -6.29 -24.22
CA ALA A 9 -5.37 -6.01 -22.93
C ALA A 9 -4.53 -5.05 -22.06
N MET A 10 -3.21 -5.18 -22.09
CA MET A 10 -2.31 -4.28 -21.35
C MET A 10 -2.27 -2.87 -21.94
N PRO A 11 -2.10 -2.67 -23.26
CA PRO A 11 -2.26 -1.35 -23.88
C PRO A 11 -3.61 -0.70 -23.61
N LEU A 12 -4.71 -1.47 -23.63
CA LEU A 12 -6.03 -0.96 -23.30
C LEU A 12 -6.12 -0.48 -21.84
N ALA A 13 -5.61 -1.28 -20.88
CA ALA A 13 -5.58 -0.90 -19.46
C ALA A 13 -4.76 0.38 -19.22
N ILE A 14 -3.61 0.50 -19.89
CA ILE A 14 -2.78 1.71 -19.85
C ILE A 14 -3.53 2.90 -20.48
N GLY A 15 -4.21 2.70 -21.62
CA GLY A 15 -5.03 3.74 -22.26
C GLY A 15 -6.15 4.25 -21.35
N ILE A 16 -6.86 3.33 -20.67
CA ILE A 16 -7.87 3.69 -19.66
C ILE A 16 -7.24 4.47 -18.50
N LEU A 17 -6.08 4.04 -18.01
CA LEU A 17 -5.39 4.73 -16.92
C LEU A 17 -4.97 6.15 -17.31
N ILE A 18 -4.47 6.33 -18.55
CA ILE A 18 -4.14 7.66 -19.11
C ILE A 18 -5.39 8.54 -19.22
N ALA A 19 -6.51 8.00 -19.72
CA ALA A 19 -7.77 8.74 -19.82
C ALA A 19 -8.30 9.16 -18.45
N LEU A 20 -8.27 8.27 -17.47
CA LEU A 20 -8.64 8.57 -16.07
C LEU A 20 -7.70 9.63 -15.46
N SER A 21 -6.40 9.56 -15.76
CA SER A 21 -5.43 10.56 -15.30
C SER A 21 -5.72 11.94 -15.91
N GLY A 22 -6.08 11.99 -17.20
CA GLY A 22 -6.54 13.22 -17.84
C GLY A 22 -7.79 13.77 -17.18
N ALA A 23 -8.79 12.94 -16.89
CA ALA A 23 -9.98 13.33 -16.13
C ALA A 23 -9.64 13.85 -14.73
N SER A 24 -8.71 13.20 -14.02
CA SER A 24 -8.24 13.65 -12.71
C SER A 24 -7.60 15.04 -12.73
N ILE A 25 -6.89 15.38 -13.78
CA ILE A 25 -6.26 16.69 -13.96
C ILE A 25 -7.32 17.76 -14.24
N MET A 26 -8.39 17.43 -14.99
CA MET A 26 -9.46 18.37 -15.36
C MET A 26 -10.44 18.62 -14.20
N ILE A 27 -10.71 17.60 -13.37
CA ILE A 27 -11.67 17.71 -12.27
C ILE A 27 -10.99 18.33 -11.04
N GLY A 28 -11.50 19.49 -10.60
CA GLY A 28 -11.05 20.19 -9.40
C GLY A 28 -12.04 21.26 -8.99
N ALA A 29 -11.99 21.70 -7.72
CA ALA A 29 -12.90 22.73 -7.18
C ALA A 29 -12.60 24.16 -7.69
N ALA A 30 -11.35 24.44 -8.09
CA ALA A 30 -10.94 25.71 -8.65
C ALA A 30 -10.96 25.68 -10.18
N ASP A 31 -11.13 26.85 -10.79
CA ASP A 31 -11.02 27.04 -12.24
C ASP A 31 -9.65 26.58 -12.77
N PHE A 32 -9.60 26.30 -14.07
CA PHE A 32 -8.39 25.83 -14.71
C PHE A 32 -7.37 26.99 -14.80
N ASP A 33 -6.22 26.81 -14.12
CA ASP A 33 -5.08 27.69 -14.20
C ASP A 33 -3.79 26.87 -14.40
N TRP A 34 -2.85 27.39 -15.20
CA TRP A 34 -1.57 26.75 -15.49
C TRP A 34 -0.69 26.59 -14.25
N GLU A 35 -0.76 27.53 -13.32
CA GLU A 35 -0.01 27.47 -12.07
C GLU A 35 -0.57 26.37 -11.15
N LEU A 36 -1.89 26.28 -11.00
CA LEU A 36 -2.58 25.22 -10.28
C LEU A 36 -2.32 23.84 -10.90
N LEU A 37 -2.26 23.77 -12.24
CA LEU A 37 -1.92 22.53 -12.93
C LEU A 37 -0.54 22.01 -12.50
N ARG A 38 0.46 22.86 -12.49
CA ARG A 38 1.84 22.50 -12.16
C ARG A 38 2.05 22.27 -10.67
N GLN A 39 1.47 23.10 -9.80
CA GLN A 39 1.75 23.06 -8.37
C GLN A 39 0.93 22.03 -7.60
N SER A 40 -0.27 21.65 -8.10
CA SER A 40 -1.20 20.80 -7.37
C SER A 40 -1.72 19.63 -8.20
N ARG A 41 -2.33 19.85 -9.38
CA ARG A 41 -3.07 18.82 -10.11
C ARG A 41 -2.17 17.71 -10.68
N LEU A 42 -1.04 18.07 -11.30
CA LEU A 42 -0.05 17.10 -11.80
C LEU A 42 0.63 16.34 -10.66
N PRO A 43 1.15 17.01 -9.62
CA PRO A 43 1.69 16.35 -8.44
C PRO A 43 0.70 15.38 -7.78
N ARG A 44 -0.55 15.78 -7.61
CA ARG A 44 -1.60 14.95 -7.04
C ARG A 44 -1.84 13.69 -7.88
N THR A 45 -2.05 13.85 -9.19
CA THR A 45 -2.29 12.71 -10.08
C THR A 45 -1.11 11.74 -10.08
N ALA A 46 0.12 12.25 -10.15
CA ALA A 46 1.33 11.44 -10.07
C ALA A 46 1.44 10.70 -8.71
N ALA A 47 1.14 11.39 -7.62
CA ALA A 47 1.13 10.80 -6.28
C ALA A 47 0.09 9.68 -6.15
N VAL A 48 -1.12 9.86 -6.68
CA VAL A 48 -2.18 8.84 -6.71
C VAL A 48 -1.71 7.59 -7.45
N LEU A 49 -1.13 7.76 -8.63
CA LEU A 49 -0.64 6.66 -9.46
C LEU A 49 0.51 5.90 -8.77
N LEU A 50 1.47 6.62 -8.22
CA LEU A 50 2.63 6.03 -7.53
C LEU A 50 2.21 5.31 -6.25
N ALA A 51 1.44 5.95 -5.39
CA ALA A 51 1.00 5.36 -4.13
C ALA A 51 0.10 4.15 -4.34
N GLY A 52 -0.84 4.25 -5.29
CA GLY A 52 -1.73 3.15 -5.65
C GLY A 52 -1.00 1.94 -6.19
N SER A 53 -0.09 2.14 -7.14
CA SER A 53 0.78 1.08 -7.67
C SER A 53 1.63 0.43 -6.58
N ALA A 54 2.21 1.25 -5.72
CA ALA A 54 3.18 0.84 -4.74
C ALA A 54 2.57 0.04 -3.60
N LEU A 55 1.46 0.49 -3.03
CA LEU A 55 0.78 -0.25 -1.95
C LEU A 55 0.16 -1.55 -2.47
N ALA A 56 -0.38 -1.56 -3.69
CA ALA A 56 -0.84 -2.80 -4.30
C ALA A 56 0.32 -3.80 -4.51
N MET A 57 1.48 -3.33 -4.98
CA MET A 57 2.70 -4.13 -5.08
C MET A 57 3.16 -4.64 -3.71
N ALA A 58 3.23 -3.75 -2.70
CA ALA A 58 3.62 -4.12 -1.34
C ALA A 58 2.68 -5.18 -0.75
N GLY A 59 1.38 -5.09 -1.04
CA GLY A 59 0.39 -6.10 -0.70
C GLY A 59 0.68 -7.45 -1.36
N LEU A 60 0.96 -7.48 -2.67
CA LEU A 60 1.34 -8.72 -3.36
C LEU A 60 2.59 -9.36 -2.73
N LEU A 61 3.63 -8.57 -2.48
CA LEU A 61 4.85 -9.07 -1.85
C LEU A 61 4.56 -9.63 -0.46
N MET A 62 3.74 -8.93 0.34
CA MET A 62 3.39 -9.36 1.69
C MET A 62 2.61 -10.67 1.68
N GLN A 63 1.69 -10.87 0.73
CA GLN A 63 0.96 -12.12 0.53
C GLN A 63 1.89 -13.28 0.17
N LEU A 64 2.89 -13.06 -0.68
CA LEU A 64 3.88 -14.07 -1.04
C LEU A 64 4.83 -14.39 0.10
N LEU A 65 5.31 -13.38 0.84
CA LEU A 65 6.20 -13.55 2.00
C LEU A 65 5.54 -14.34 3.13
N THR A 66 4.28 -14.05 3.40
CA THR A 66 3.52 -14.70 4.48
C THR A 66 2.79 -15.97 4.01
N GLN A 67 2.83 -16.28 2.71
CA GLN A 67 2.04 -17.36 2.08
C GLN A 67 0.55 -17.25 2.44
N ASN A 68 0.06 -16.03 2.58
CA ASN A 68 -1.28 -15.75 3.02
C ASN A 68 -1.90 -14.58 2.24
N ARG A 69 -3.01 -14.84 1.55
CA ARG A 69 -3.69 -13.87 0.69
C ARG A 69 -4.51 -12.80 1.45
N PHE A 70 -4.60 -12.94 2.77
CA PHE A 70 -5.34 -12.02 3.64
C PHE A 70 -4.44 -11.00 4.34
N VAL A 71 -3.18 -10.92 3.95
CA VAL A 71 -2.16 -10.07 4.57
C VAL A 71 -1.80 -8.92 3.64
N GLU A 72 -1.75 -7.72 4.21
CA GLU A 72 -1.24 -6.52 3.56
C GLU A 72 -0.46 -5.66 4.58
N PRO A 73 0.29 -4.62 4.18
CA PRO A 73 1.07 -3.81 5.11
C PRO A 73 0.26 -3.20 6.26
N SER A 74 -0.98 -2.75 6.01
CA SER A 74 -1.85 -2.17 7.05
C SER A 74 -2.40 -3.20 8.04
N THR A 75 -2.49 -4.48 7.66
CA THR A 75 -2.98 -5.54 8.56
C THR A 75 -1.89 -6.17 9.44
N VAL A 76 -0.64 -5.76 9.28
CA VAL A 76 0.50 -6.37 9.99
C VAL A 76 1.22 -5.41 10.93
N GLY A 77 0.66 -4.22 11.13
CA GLY A 77 1.23 -3.21 12.01
C GLY A 77 2.35 -2.38 11.38
N THR A 78 2.62 -2.52 10.08
CA THR A 78 3.66 -1.73 9.39
C THR A 78 3.29 -0.25 9.34
N THR A 79 2.04 0.07 9.04
CA THR A 79 1.54 1.45 8.96
C THR A 79 1.45 2.12 10.32
N GLU A 80 1.01 1.39 11.34
CA GLU A 80 0.95 1.85 12.73
C GLU A 80 2.36 2.11 13.27
N SER A 81 3.32 1.24 12.94
CA SER A 81 4.72 1.43 13.30
C SER A 81 5.32 2.66 12.61
N ALA A 82 5.02 2.89 11.32
CA ALA A 82 5.44 4.09 10.61
C ALA A 82 4.87 5.36 11.27
N ALA A 83 3.58 5.34 11.62
CA ALA A 83 2.92 6.46 12.30
C ALA A 83 3.51 6.72 13.70
N LEU A 84 3.85 5.66 14.44
CA LEU A 84 4.57 5.79 15.71
C LEU A 84 5.96 6.42 15.51
N GLY A 85 6.70 6.00 14.48
CA GLY A 85 7.98 6.63 14.13
C GLY A 85 7.85 8.11 13.80
N LEU A 86 6.81 8.48 13.02
CA LEU A 86 6.49 9.89 12.73
C LEU A 86 6.13 10.68 13.99
N LEU A 87 5.36 10.08 14.89
CA LEU A 87 4.99 10.70 16.15
C LEU A 87 6.23 10.98 17.00
N LEU A 88 7.09 9.98 17.20
CA LEU A 88 8.29 10.12 17.99
C LEU A 88 9.24 11.19 17.44
N ILE A 89 9.53 11.19 16.15
CA ILE A 89 10.40 12.23 15.57
C ILE A 89 9.77 13.61 15.62
N THR A 90 8.44 13.71 15.57
CA THR A 90 7.73 14.99 15.67
C THR A 90 7.79 15.55 17.10
N ILE A 91 7.83 14.68 18.13
CA ILE A 91 7.99 15.07 19.52
C ILE A 91 9.45 15.49 19.82
N PHE A 92 10.41 14.62 19.48
CA PHE A 92 11.80 14.83 19.87
C PHE A 92 12.57 15.81 18.98
N ALA A 93 12.17 15.95 17.72
CA ALA A 93 12.80 16.85 16.76
C ALA A 93 11.78 17.44 15.78
N PRO A 94 10.86 18.34 16.25
CA PRO A 94 9.75 18.89 15.45
C PRO A 94 10.21 19.65 14.21
N ALA A 95 11.35 20.34 14.28
CA ALA A 95 11.94 21.11 13.19
C ALA A 95 12.68 20.25 12.14
N SER A 96 12.73 18.91 12.31
CA SER A 96 13.40 18.04 11.35
C SER A 96 12.80 18.12 9.96
N PRO A 97 13.63 18.11 8.90
CA PRO A 97 13.16 18.00 7.52
C PRO A 97 12.28 16.77 7.31
N ILE A 98 11.35 16.84 6.37
CA ILE A 98 10.41 15.73 6.08
C ILE A 98 11.15 14.44 5.70
N PHE A 99 12.31 14.54 5.06
CA PHE A 99 13.14 13.38 4.72
C PHE A 99 13.63 12.64 5.96
N VAL A 100 14.02 13.35 7.03
CA VAL A 100 14.45 12.74 8.29
C VAL A 100 13.25 12.07 8.98
N LYS A 101 12.09 12.73 8.99
CA LYS A 101 10.84 12.15 9.52
C LYS A 101 10.48 10.86 8.78
N MET A 102 10.61 10.86 7.46
CA MET A 102 10.39 9.69 6.62
C MET A 102 11.39 8.56 6.93
N ALA A 103 12.67 8.88 7.11
CA ALA A 103 13.69 7.88 7.45
C ALA A 103 13.39 7.20 8.79
N VAL A 104 12.98 7.97 9.80
CA VAL A 104 12.58 7.42 11.13
C VAL A 104 11.32 6.56 10.99
N ALA A 105 10.34 7.00 10.21
CA ALA A 105 9.14 6.20 9.91
C ALA A 105 9.50 4.87 9.21
N CYS A 106 10.45 4.90 8.26
CA CYS A 106 10.93 3.69 7.58
C CYS A 106 11.60 2.72 8.58
N VAL A 107 12.44 3.20 9.48
CA VAL A 107 13.09 2.37 10.51
C VAL A 107 12.03 1.74 11.42
N ALA A 108 11.06 2.53 11.88
CA ALA A 108 9.97 2.05 12.73
C ALA A 108 9.10 1.02 11.99
N ALA A 109 8.78 1.25 10.70
CA ALA A 109 8.03 0.32 9.87
C ALA A 109 8.78 -1.01 9.68
N ILE A 110 10.09 -0.96 9.44
CA ILE A 110 10.94 -2.16 9.33
C ILE A 110 10.92 -2.92 10.66
N ALA A 111 11.07 -2.23 11.79
CA ALA A 111 11.04 -2.84 13.11
C ALA A 111 9.70 -3.53 13.41
N GLY A 112 8.56 -2.85 13.12
CA GLY A 112 7.23 -3.41 13.32
C GLY A 112 6.95 -4.61 12.40
N THR A 113 7.35 -4.51 11.13
CA THR A 113 7.22 -5.63 10.18
C THR A 113 8.10 -6.81 10.58
N ALA A 114 9.32 -6.55 11.06
CA ALA A 114 10.22 -7.59 11.57
C ALA A 114 9.65 -8.27 12.82
N LEU A 115 9.06 -7.49 13.75
CA LEU A 115 8.37 -8.02 14.93
C LEU A 115 7.22 -8.95 14.53
N PHE A 116 6.40 -8.56 13.54
CA PHE A 116 5.32 -9.39 13.01
C PHE A 116 5.85 -10.71 12.44
N ILE A 117 6.86 -10.68 11.57
CA ILE A 117 7.44 -11.89 10.97
C ILE A 117 8.08 -12.78 12.03
N PHE A 118 8.78 -12.20 12.99
CA PHE A 118 9.35 -12.94 14.11
C PHE A 118 8.27 -13.65 14.93
N THR A 119 7.15 -12.96 15.22
CA THR A 119 6.03 -13.51 15.97
C THR A 119 5.38 -14.68 15.21
N ILE A 120 5.08 -14.49 13.91
CA ILE A 120 4.54 -15.56 13.07
C ILE A 120 5.54 -16.71 12.96
N GLY A 121 6.84 -16.38 12.89
CA GLY A 121 7.92 -17.37 12.84
C GLY A 121 7.85 -18.41 13.94
N ARG A 122 7.35 -18.04 15.11
CA ARG A 122 7.22 -18.89 16.31
C ARG A 122 5.89 -19.64 16.39
N LEU A 123 4.90 -19.29 15.58
CA LEU A 123 3.62 -19.99 15.58
C LEU A 123 3.72 -21.36 14.92
N ARG A 124 3.15 -22.38 15.56
CA ARG A 124 3.13 -23.77 15.09
C ARG A 124 2.18 -23.95 13.90
N HIS A 125 1.11 -23.13 13.80
CA HIS A 125 0.12 -23.13 12.74
C HIS A 125 0.07 -21.77 12.06
N ARG A 126 0.54 -21.68 10.81
CA ARG A 126 0.63 -20.44 10.02
C ARG A 126 -0.44 -20.37 8.92
N LYS A 127 -1.58 -21.08 9.08
CA LYS A 127 -2.60 -21.18 8.02
C LYS A 127 -3.83 -20.33 8.32
N GLY A 128 -4.50 -19.84 7.27
CA GLY A 128 -5.79 -19.19 7.35
C GLY A 128 -5.74 -17.80 8.01
N PHE A 129 -6.71 -17.53 8.88
CA PHE A 129 -6.91 -16.21 9.51
C PHE A 129 -5.99 -15.90 10.70
N ILE A 130 -5.21 -16.86 11.18
CA ILE A 130 -4.32 -16.64 12.35
C ILE A 130 -3.25 -15.59 12.03
N VAL A 131 -2.69 -15.62 10.83
CA VAL A 131 -1.62 -14.70 10.42
C VAL A 131 -2.12 -13.26 10.39
N PRO A 132 -3.21 -12.91 9.68
CA PRO A 132 -3.77 -11.56 9.74
C PRO A 132 -4.19 -11.14 11.15
N LEU A 133 -4.78 -12.05 11.95
CA LEU A 133 -5.21 -11.77 13.31
C LEU A 133 -4.05 -11.32 14.19
N VAL A 134 -2.93 -12.02 14.16
CA VAL A 134 -1.71 -11.63 14.90
C VAL A 134 -1.21 -10.26 14.44
N GLY A 135 -1.25 -10.00 13.14
CA GLY A 135 -0.87 -8.69 12.61
C GLY A 135 -1.77 -7.57 13.13
N ILE A 136 -3.08 -7.75 13.07
CA ILE A 136 -4.06 -6.79 13.59
C ILE A 136 -3.84 -6.56 15.10
N MET A 137 -3.59 -7.61 15.87
CA MET A 137 -3.29 -7.48 17.31
C MET A 137 -2.03 -6.64 17.55
N ILE A 138 -0.94 -6.89 16.82
CA ILE A 138 0.29 -6.10 16.93
C ILE A 138 0.01 -4.64 16.54
N GLY A 139 -0.65 -4.42 15.40
CA GLY A 139 -1.03 -3.09 14.93
C GLY A 139 -1.89 -2.34 15.94
N THR A 140 -2.89 -3.00 16.54
CA THR A 140 -3.75 -2.41 17.57
C THR A 140 -2.97 -2.00 18.82
N VAL A 141 -2.03 -2.83 19.27
CA VAL A 141 -1.17 -2.49 20.44
C VAL A 141 -0.29 -1.28 20.12
N ILE A 142 0.37 -1.27 18.95
CA ILE A 142 1.20 -0.13 18.53
C ILE A 142 0.34 1.13 18.37
N GLY A 143 -0.84 1.01 17.78
CA GLY A 143 -1.80 2.10 17.62
C GLY A 143 -2.28 2.66 18.96
N ALA A 144 -2.57 1.81 19.94
CA ALA A 144 -2.95 2.22 21.29
C ALA A 144 -1.82 2.99 22.00
N ILE A 145 -0.58 2.50 21.89
CA ILE A 145 0.61 3.20 22.43
C ILE A 145 0.77 4.56 21.75
N SER A 146 0.63 4.61 20.42
CA SER A 146 0.73 5.86 19.65
C SER A 146 -0.35 6.87 20.07
N THR A 147 -1.59 6.39 20.25
CA THR A 147 -2.71 7.22 20.69
C THR A 147 -2.48 7.77 22.10
N PHE A 148 -2.02 6.91 23.02
CA PHE A 148 -1.70 7.33 24.39
C PHE A 148 -0.64 8.44 24.42
N ILE A 149 0.47 8.25 23.68
CA ILE A 149 1.53 9.26 23.58
C ILE A 149 1.01 10.54 22.92
N ALA A 150 0.23 10.41 21.82
CA ALA A 150 -0.29 11.56 21.09
C ALA A 150 -1.28 12.41 21.89
N LEU A 151 -2.04 11.77 22.80
CA LEU A 151 -2.94 12.48 23.74
C LEU A 151 -2.16 13.27 24.78
N ASP A 152 -1.07 12.71 25.31
CA ASP A 152 -0.25 13.34 26.33
C ASP A 152 0.48 14.61 25.82
N VAL A 153 0.77 14.66 24.50
CA VAL A 153 1.51 15.76 23.85
C VAL A 153 0.64 16.59 22.88
N ASP A 154 -0.69 16.48 22.93
CA ASP A 154 -1.66 17.20 22.09
C ASP A 154 -1.48 17.00 20.57
N LEU A 155 -0.91 15.84 20.14
CA LEU A 155 -0.69 15.52 18.73
C LEU A 155 -1.72 14.53 18.15
N ILE A 156 -2.86 14.30 18.82
CA ILE A 156 -3.88 13.34 18.39
C ILE A 156 -4.46 13.68 17.02
N GLN A 157 -4.63 14.96 16.70
CA GLN A 157 -5.13 15.39 15.39
C GLN A 157 -4.13 15.07 14.28
N SER A 158 -2.83 15.25 14.54
CA SER A 158 -1.76 14.90 13.60
C SER A 158 -1.72 13.40 13.36
N LEU A 159 -1.82 12.59 14.42
CA LEU A 159 -1.86 11.13 14.32
C LEU A 159 -3.06 10.67 13.47
N ASN A 160 -4.24 11.23 13.71
CA ASN A 160 -5.45 10.93 12.93
C ASN A 160 -5.28 11.34 11.46
N ALA A 161 -4.67 12.48 11.17
CA ALA A 161 -4.41 12.93 9.80
C ALA A 161 -3.47 11.97 9.05
N TRP A 162 -2.46 11.39 9.72
CA TRP A 162 -1.57 10.37 9.13
C TRP A 162 -2.25 9.02 8.91
N GLN A 163 -3.28 8.71 9.69
CA GLN A 163 -4.10 7.49 9.52
C GLN A 163 -5.19 7.66 8.45
N LEU A 164 -5.63 8.89 8.19
CA LEU A 164 -6.60 9.21 7.15
C LEU A 164 -5.86 9.59 5.85
N GLY A 165 -5.69 8.64 4.94
CA GLY A 165 -5.03 8.90 3.66
C GLY A 165 -5.75 9.97 2.85
N SER A 166 -5.03 11.02 2.47
CA SER A 166 -5.55 12.13 1.67
C SER A 166 -4.52 12.67 0.70
N PHE A 167 -4.95 12.92 -0.53
CA PHE A 167 -4.12 13.58 -1.55
C PHE A 167 -4.33 15.10 -1.61
N ALA A 168 -5.24 15.67 -0.79
CA ALA A 168 -5.54 17.10 -0.81
C ALA A 168 -4.33 17.99 -0.47
N GLY A 169 -3.41 17.49 0.37
CA GLY A 169 -2.16 18.19 0.73
C GLY A 169 -0.96 17.91 -0.17
N THR A 170 -1.17 17.28 -1.33
CA THR A 170 -0.09 16.90 -2.25
C THR A 170 0.27 18.08 -3.15
N ILE A 171 1.41 18.72 -2.84
CA ILE A 171 1.94 19.87 -3.57
C ILE A 171 3.40 19.62 -3.94
N VAL A 172 3.95 20.45 -4.83
CA VAL A 172 5.38 20.49 -5.14
C VAL A 172 6.20 20.67 -3.86
N GLY A 173 7.29 19.92 -3.72
CA GLY A 173 8.15 19.88 -2.54
C GLY A 173 7.86 18.73 -1.56
N ARG A 174 6.73 18.03 -1.70
CA ARG A 174 6.38 16.86 -0.86
C ARG A 174 6.15 15.58 -1.64
N TRP A 175 5.51 15.66 -2.82
CA TRP A 175 5.17 14.47 -3.62
C TRP A 175 6.41 13.80 -4.22
N GLU A 176 7.50 14.55 -4.42
CA GLU A 176 8.75 14.05 -5.00
C GLU A 176 9.35 12.91 -4.16
N LEU A 177 9.06 12.87 -2.86
CA LEU A 177 9.46 11.76 -1.99
C LEU A 177 8.86 10.43 -2.43
N LEU A 178 7.68 10.45 -3.08
CA LEU A 178 7.08 9.26 -3.67
C LEU A 178 7.87 8.72 -4.87
N MET A 179 8.77 9.48 -5.48
CA MET A 179 9.64 8.95 -6.52
C MET A 179 10.57 7.86 -6.00
N LEU A 180 10.91 7.88 -4.69
CA LEU A 180 11.64 6.77 -4.07
C LEU A 180 10.85 5.45 -4.12
N VAL A 181 9.53 5.54 -4.09
CA VAL A 181 8.65 4.38 -4.24
C VAL A 181 8.72 3.82 -5.66
N ALA A 182 8.89 4.66 -6.69
CA ALA A 182 9.12 4.18 -8.06
C ALA A 182 10.37 3.30 -8.15
N VAL A 183 11.43 3.63 -7.41
CA VAL A 183 12.62 2.78 -7.31
C VAL A 183 12.28 1.43 -6.69
N MET A 184 11.44 1.39 -5.65
CA MET A 184 10.98 0.14 -5.03
C MET A 184 10.15 -0.71 -6.01
N LEU A 185 9.29 -0.08 -6.84
CA LEU A 185 8.53 -0.75 -7.89
C LEU A 185 9.46 -1.42 -8.91
N VAL A 186 10.48 -0.71 -9.37
CA VAL A 186 11.48 -1.23 -10.33
C VAL A 186 12.27 -2.39 -9.72
N ILE A 187 12.80 -2.23 -8.50
CA ILE A 187 13.53 -3.30 -7.81
C ILE A 187 12.65 -4.54 -7.65
N SER A 188 11.38 -4.36 -7.23
CA SER A 188 10.44 -5.46 -7.05
C SER A 188 10.18 -6.23 -8.33
N TYR A 189 10.10 -5.54 -9.47
CA TYR A 189 9.93 -6.17 -10.77
C TYR A 189 11.13 -7.05 -11.16
N PHE A 190 12.36 -6.56 -10.95
CA PHE A 190 13.57 -7.34 -11.26
C PHE A 190 13.75 -8.56 -10.35
N VAL A 191 13.24 -8.51 -9.12
CA VAL A 191 13.36 -9.60 -8.14
C VAL A 191 12.07 -10.46 -8.07
N ALA A 192 11.06 -10.18 -8.89
CA ALA A 192 9.74 -10.80 -8.85
C ALA A 192 9.76 -12.34 -8.91
N ASP A 193 10.66 -12.92 -9.72
CA ASP A 193 10.79 -14.38 -9.86
C ASP A 193 11.20 -15.03 -8.52
N ARG A 194 12.08 -14.38 -7.75
CA ARG A 194 12.48 -14.87 -6.42
C ARG A 194 11.31 -14.84 -5.44
N PHE A 195 10.46 -13.82 -5.50
CA PHE A 195 9.27 -13.73 -4.67
C PHE A 195 8.22 -14.79 -5.05
N THR A 196 8.10 -15.11 -6.34
CA THR A 196 7.25 -16.22 -6.79
C THR A 196 7.66 -17.54 -6.13
N LEU A 197 8.95 -17.85 -6.17
CA LEU A 197 9.48 -19.07 -5.54
C LEU A 197 9.37 -19.08 -4.02
N LEU A 198 9.51 -17.91 -3.40
CA LEU A 198 9.29 -17.74 -1.96
C LEU A 198 7.84 -18.05 -1.56
N GLY A 199 6.87 -17.60 -2.36
CA GLY A 199 5.44 -17.85 -2.18
C GLY A 199 5.06 -19.33 -2.25
N LEU A 200 5.84 -20.17 -2.95
CA LEU A 200 5.67 -21.63 -2.99
C LEU A 200 6.12 -22.34 -1.71
N GLY A 201 6.83 -21.64 -0.83
CA GLY A 201 7.27 -22.15 0.46
C GLY A 201 8.78 -22.32 0.59
N LYS A 202 9.22 -22.40 1.87
CA LYS A 202 10.65 -22.43 2.23
C LYS A 202 11.40 -23.59 1.57
N SER A 203 10.85 -24.79 1.64
CA SER A 203 11.50 -26.00 1.08
C SER A 203 11.65 -25.89 -0.43
N TYR A 204 10.63 -25.37 -1.11
CA TYR A 204 10.64 -25.19 -2.56
C TYR A 204 11.69 -24.13 -2.98
N ALA A 205 11.72 -22.98 -2.29
CA ALA A 205 12.68 -21.92 -2.57
C ALA A 205 14.14 -22.37 -2.39
N ILE A 206 14.43 -23.13 -1.33
CA ILE A 206 15.77 -23.67 -1.06
C ILE A 206 16.18 -24.67 -2.13
N ASN A 207 15.28 -25.61 -2.51
CA ASN A 207 15.55 -26.59 -3.57
C ASN A 207 15.76 -25.94 -4.95
N ALA A 208 15.13 -24.77 -5.19
CA ALA A 208 15.36 -23.96 -6.39
C ALA A 208 16.64 -23.10 -6.32
N GLY A 209 17.49 -23.27 -5.29
CA GLY A 209 18.77 -22.57 -5.14
C GLY A 209 18.66 -21.15 -4.61
N ILE A 210 17.50 -20.73 -4.09
CA ILE A 210 17.31 -19.37 -3.57
C ILE A 210 17.65 -19.31 -2.09
N ASN A 211 18.41 -18.27 -1.71
CA ASN A 211 18.62 -17.97 -0.30
C ASN A 211 17.32 -17.37 0.28
N PHE A 212 16.50 -18.23 0.90
CA PHE A 212 15.20 -17.90 1.46
C PHE A 212 15.27 -16.67 2.38
N LYS A 213 16.19 -16.68 3.37
CA LYS A 213 16.29 -15.61 4.37
C LYS A 213 16.65 -14.25 3.77
N ARG A 214 17.57 -14.23 2.78
CA ARG A 214 17.95 -12.97 2.11
C ARG A 214 16.80 -12.43 1.28
N THR A 215 16.08 -13.27 0.56
CA THR A 215 14.93 -12.86 -0.26
C THR A 215 13.75 -12.41 0.61
N GLU A 216 13.49 -13.10 1.71
CA GLU A 216 12.49 -12.71 2.70
C GLU A 216 12.82 -11.33 3.29
N THR A 217 14.05 -11.12 3.78
CA THR A 217 14.49 -9.82 4.33
C THR A 217 14.38 -8.70 3.28
N LEU A 218 14.80 -8.95 2.03
CA LEU A 218 14.69 -7.97 0.95
C LEU A 218 13.22 -7.57 0.72
N GLY A 219 12.31 -8.55 0.66
CA GLY A 219 10.89 -8.29 0.47
C GLY A 219 10.29 -7.48 1.63
N LEU A 220 10.66 -7.81 2.88
CA LEU A 220 10.21 -7.06 4.06
C LEU A 220 10.69 -5.62 4.04
N VAL A 221 11.94 -5.39 3.68
CA VAL A 221 12.53 -4.04 3.59
C VAL A 221 11.81 -3.24 2.50
N ILE A 222 11.56 -3.83 1.32
CA ILE A 222 10.82 -3.16 0.23
C ILE A 222 9.41 -2.79 0.71
N VAL A 223 8.69 -3.71 1.33
CA VAL A 223 7.32 -3.48 1.83
C VAL A 223 7.31 -2.37 2.89
N ALA A 224 8.20 -2.45 3.88
CA ALA A 224 8.26 -1.50 4.97
C ALA A 224 8.62 -0.08 4.50
N ILE A 225 9.63 0.05 3.63
CA ILE A 225 10.02 1.34 3.05
C ILE A 225 8.87 1.92 2.22
N THR A 226 8.25 1.10 1.36
CA THR A 226 7.12 1.54 0.52
C THR A 226 5.95 2.03 1.38
N ALA A 227 5.55 1.26 2.38
CA ALA A 227 4.46 1.63 3.28
C ALA A 227 4.79 2.90 4.08
N ALA A 228 6.01 3.01 4.62
CA ALA A 228 6.42 4.17 5.41
C ALA A 228 6.46 5.46 4.59
N ILE A 229 6.98 5.41 3.35
CA ILE A 229 7.00 6.59 2.46
C ILE A 229 5.57 7.03 2.15
N VAL A 230 4.69 6.09 1.76
CA VAL A 230 3.31 6.43 1.42
C VAL A 230 2.58 6.99 2.65
N VAL A 231 2.71 6.36 3.82
CA VAL A 231 2.09 6.84 5.07
C VAL A 231 2.60 8.23 5.45
N THR A 232 3.89 8.50 5.28
CA THR A 232 4.48 9.83 5.60
C THR A 232 3.97 10.94 4.70
N VAL A 233 3.75 10.67 3.41
CA VAL A 233 3.40 11.69 2.42
C VAL A 233 1.89 11.85 2.28
N ILE A 234 1.15 10.75 2.31
CA ILE A 234 -0.29 10.69 1.96
C ILE A 234 -1.12 10.23 3.16
N GLY A 235 -0.61 9.32 3.97
CA GLY A 235 -1.35 8.59 4.98
C GLY A 235 -1.71 7.17 4.56
N SER A 236 -2.54 6.49 5.35
CA SER A 236 -2.91 5.10 5.14
C SER A 236 -3.98 4.94 4.07
N LEU A 237 -3.83 3.93 3.21
CA LEU A 237 -4.82 3.49 2.22
C LEU A 237 -5.17 2.02 2.50
N PRO A 238 -6.14 1.74 3.37
CA PRO A 238 -6.46 0.38 3.80
C PRO A 238 -7.08 -0.45 2.66
N PHE A 239 -6.91 -1.77 2.73
CA PHE A 239 -7.44 -2.77 1.78
C PHE A 239 -6.88 -2.72 0.36
N LEU A 240 -6.12 -1.70 -0.02
CA LEU A 240 -5.58 -1.58 -1.38
C LEU A 240 -4.64 -2.74 -1.72
N GLY A 241 -3.70 -3.03 -0.82
CA GLY A 241 -2.76 -4.13 -0.94
C GLY A 241 -3.38 -5.51 -0.75
N LEU A 242 -4.63 -5.57 -0.29
CA LEU A 242 -5.36 -6.81 -0.13
C LEU A 242 -6.26 -7.09 -1.33
N VAL A 243 -7.02 -6.10 -1.77
CA VAL A 243 -8.03 -6.26 -2.83
C VAL A 243 -7.38 -6.45 -4.20
N VAL A 244 -6.48 -5.55 -4.57
CA VAL A 244 -5.91 -5.53 -5.94
C VAL A 244 -5.12 -6.80 -6.27
N PRO A 245 -4.17 -7.27 -5.44
CA PRO A 245 -3.46 -8.52 -5.72
C PRO A 245 -4.38 -9.74 -5.75
N ASN A 246 -5.39 -9.78 -4.88
CA ASN A 246 -6.36 -10.88 -4.89
C ASN A 246 -7.19 -10.93 -6.17
N ILE A 247 -7.62 -9.78 -6.70
CA ILE A 247 -8.30 -9.71 -8.00
C ILE A 247 -7.36 -10.20 -9.10
N VAL A 248 -6.12 -9.68 -9.15
CA VAL A 248 -5.15 -10.06 -10.19
C VAL A 248 -4.83 -11.56 -10.13
N SER A 249 -4.67 -12.13 -8.94
CA SER A 249 -4.35 -13.55 -8.79
C SER A 249 -5.46 -14.50 -9.28
N LEU A 250 -6.72 -14.05 -9.31
CA LEU A 250 -7.83 -14.82 -9.90
C LEU A 250 -7.65 -15.05 -11.42
N TYR A 251 -6.97 -14.12 -12.09
CA TYR A 251 -6.79 -14.14 -13.55
C TYR A 251 -5.41 -14.64 -13.97
N PHE A 252 -4.34 -14.24 -13.27
CA PHE A 252 -2.94 -14.49 -13.64
C PHE A 252 -2.24 -15.52 -12.75
N GLY A 253 -2.90 -15.99 -11.69
CA GLY A 253 -2.30 -16.89 -10.71
C GLY A 253 -1.25 -16.19 -9.85
N ASP A 254 -0.38 -16.96 -9.21
CA ASP A 254 0.57 -16.48 -8.20
C ASP A 254 1.98 -16.21 -8.77
N ASN A 255 2.13 -16.11 -10.09
CA ASN A 255 3.41 -15.73 -10.71
C ASN A 255 3.61 -14.22 -10.56
N ALA A 256 4.48 -13.82 -9.64
CA ALA A 256 4.72 -12.41 -9.33
C ALA A 256 5.16 -11.61 -10.56
N ARG A 257 6.06 -12.14 -11.41
CA ARG A 257 6.56 -11.43 -12.58
C ARG A 257 5.47 -11.10 -13.60
N ARG A 258 4.48 -11.97 -13.75
CA ARG A 258 3.33 -11.73 -14.64
C ARG A 258 2.26 -10.86 -13.99
N SER A 259 2.03 -11.07 -12.70
CA SER A 259 0.97 -10.37 -11.97
C SER A 259 1.35 -8.94 -11.59
N LEU A 260 2.64 -8.66 -11.34
CA LEU A 260 3.11 -7.38 -10.80
C LEU A 260 2.75 -6.18 -11.68
N PRO A 261 2.94 -6.19 -13.02
CA PRO A 261 2.52 -5.07 -13.87
C PRO A 261 1.01 -4.82 -13.79
N TRP A 262 0.20 -5.87 -13.74
CA TRP A 262 -1.24 -5.76 -13.60
C TRP A 262 -1.66 -5.23 -12.23
N VAL A 263 -0.99 -5.68 -11.17
CA VAL A 263 -1.20 -5.18 -9.81
C VAL A 263 -0.90 -3.69 -9.74
N MET A 264 0.19 -3.23 -10.37
CA MET A 264 0.55 -1.82 -10.42
C MET A 264 -0.48 -0.98 -11.16
N ILE A 265 -0.89 -1.41 -12.38
CA ILE A 265 -1.88 -0.69 -13.19
C ILE A 265 -3.24 -0.64 -12.49
N LEU A 266 -3.72 -1.77 -11.98
CA LEU A 266 -5.00 -1.84 -11.28
C LEU A 266 -4.97 -1.11 -9.94
N GLY A 267 -3.85 -1.15 -9.22
CA GLY A 267 -3.67 -0.38 -7.98
C GLY A 267 -3.72 1.12 -8.21
N ALA A 268 -3.01 1.60 -9.25
CA ALA A 268 -3.08 2.99 -9.68
C ALA A 268 -4.51 3.39 -10.08
N GLY A 269 -5.15 2.59 -10.95
CA GLY A 269 -6.50 2.87 -11.44
C GLY A 269 -7.55 2.85 -10.33
N PHE A 270 -7.51 1.87 -9.44
CA PHE A 270 -8.43 1.77 -8.30
C PHE A 270 -8.31 3.00 -7.38
N THR A 271 -7.07 3.38 -7.02
CA THR A 271 -6.83 4.55 -6.18
C THR A 271 -7.28 5.84 -6.87
N LEU A 272 -7.04 5.96 -8.18
CA LEU A 272 -7.44 7.12 -8.97
C LEU A 272 -8.97 7.26 -9.06
N VAL A 273 -9.69 6.16 -9.25
CA VAL A 273 -11.16 6.14 -9.23
C VAL A 273 -11.69 6.53 -7.85
N CYS A 274 -11.10 6.01 -6.77
CA CYS A 274 -11.47 6.37 -5.41
C CYS A 274 -11.17 7.85 -5.08
N ASP A 275 -10.05 8.40 -5.57
CA ASP A 275 -9.72 9.83 -5.40
C ASP A 275 -10.70 10.71 -6.16
N LEU A 276 -11.05 10.38 -7.41
CA LEU A 276 -12.09 11.08 -8.18
C LEU A 276 -13.45 11.00 -7.49
N ALA A 277 -13.84 9.84 -7.00
CA ALA A 277 -15.08 9.68 -6.25
C ALA A 277 -15.09 10.56 -4.98
N GLY A 278 -13.98 10.59 -4.23
CA GLY A 278 -13.84 11.45 -3.05
C GLY A 278 -14.00 12.94 -3.33
N ARG A 279 -13.56 13.40 -4.52
CA ARG A 279 -13.73 14.79 -4.96
C ARG A 279 -15.14 15.11 -5.46
N LEU A 280 -15.83 14.14 -6.08
CA LEU A 280 -17.12 14.37 -6.72
C LEU A 280 -18.31 14.19 -5.76
N LEU A 281 -18.22 13.26 -4.80
CA LEU A 281 -19.36 12.87 -3.94
C LEU A 281 -19.85 14.02 -3.04
N ARG A 282 -19.00 14.94 -2.65
CA ARG A 282 -19.36 16.04 -1.73
C ARG A 282 -18.82 17.40 -2.21
N TYR A 283 -18.80 17.60 -3.51
CA TYR A 283 -18.32 18.86 -4.09
C TYR A 283 -18.93 20.09 -3.41
N PRO A 284 -18.15 21.18 -3.07
CA PRO A 284 -16.72 21.38 -3.31
C PRO A 284 -15.79 20.79 -2.22
N PHE A 285 -16.32 20.12 -1.22
CA PHE A 285 -15.54 19.48 -0.16
C PHE A 285 -14.99 18.13 -0.65
N GLU A 286 -13.80 17.77 -0.16
CA GLU A 286 -13.18 16.49 -0.50
C GLU A 286 -13.32 15.48 0.64
N ILE A 287 -13.72 14.25 0.30
CA ILE A 287 -13.67 13.12 1.22
C ILE A 287 -12.26 12.52 1.14
N PRO A 288 -11.57 12.29 2.29
CA PRO A 288 -10.26 11.63 2.28
C PRO A 288 -10.31 10.31 1.51
N VAL A 289 -9.36 10.12 0.60
CA VAL A 289 -9.32 8.94 -0.27
C VAL A 289 -9.21 7.64 0.53
N GLY A 290 -8.51 7.65 1.67
CA GLY A 290 -8.40 6.50 2.56
C GLY A 290 -9.75 6.00 3.05
N THR A 291 -10.70 6.91 3.32
CA THR A 291 -12.08 6.55 3.67
C THR A 291 -12.81 5.87 2.50
N VAL A 292 -12.70 6.43 1.29
CA VAL A 292 -13.34 5.86 0.09
C VAL A 292 -12.76 4.49 -0.23
N VAL A 293 -11.43 4.37 -0.23
CA VAL A 293 -10.72 3.10 -0.44
C VAL A 293 -11.09 2.08 0.63
N GLY A 294 -11.20 2.50 1.90
CA GLY A 294 -11.60 1.65 3.01
C GLY A 294 -13.00 1.05 2.82
N VAL A 295 -13.99 1.89 2.48
CA VAL A 295 -15.37 1.43 2.26
C VAL A 295 -15.47 0.55 1.02
N VAL A 296 -14.97 1.02 -0.12
CA VAL A 296 -15.06 0.28 -1.39
C VAL A 296 -14.21 -0.99 -1.36
N GLY A 297 -12.97 -0.90 -0.85
CA GLY A 297 -12.07 -2.03 -0.72
C GLY A 297 -12.60 -3.08 0.24
N GLY A 298 -13.12 -2.66 1.40
CA GLY A 298 -13.75 -3.56 2.36
C GLY A 298 -14.95 -4.31 1.76
N ALA A 299 -15.83 -3.60 1.04
CA ALA A 299 -16.97 -4.22 0.36
C ALA A 299 -16.52 -5.24 -0.70
N ILE A 300 -15.56 -4.88 -1.56
CA ILE A 300 -15.02 -5.79 -2.59
C ILE A 300 -14.37 -7.01 -1.92
N PHE A 301 -13.62 -6.81 -0.85
CA PHE A 301 -12.97 -7.90 -0.13
C PHE A 301 -13.98 -8.88 0.46
N LEU A 302 -15.06 -8.40 1.07
CA LEU A 302 -16.15 -9.24 1.57
C LEU A 302 -16.78 -10.09 0.46
N VAL A 303 -17.03 -9.49 -0.71
CA VAL A 303 -17.56 -10.23 -1.88
C VAL A 303 -16.58 -11.33 -2.33
N ILE A 304 -15.28 -11.03 -2.39
CA ILE A 304 -14.25 -12.03 -2.77
C ILE A 304 -14.25 -13.18 -1.74
N LEU A 305 -14.34 -12.88 -0.46
CA LEU A 305 -14.34 -13.85 0.62
C LEU A 305 -15.54 -14.80 0.54
N LEU A 306 -16.74 -14.24 0.36
CA LEU A 306 -17.99 -15.00 0.29
C LEU A 306 -18.01 -15.93 -0.95
N ARG A 307 -17.55 -15.44 -2.11
CA ARG A 307 -17.48 -16.26 -3.34
C ARG A 307 -16.50 -17.44 -3.21
N ARG A 308 -15.37 -17.26 -2.54
CA ARG A 308 -14.42 -18.35 -2.30
C ARG A 308 -14.98 -19.46 -1.41
N HIS A 309 -15.79 -19.11 -0.42
CA HIS A 309 -16.43 -20.10 0.46
C HIS A 309 -17.44 -20.98 -0.28
N GLN A 310 -18.11 -20.44 -1.31
CA GLN A 310 -19.08 -21.19 -2.12
C GLN A 310 -18.42 -22.19 -3.08
N HIS A 311 -17.17 -21.97 -3.51
CA HIS A 311 -16.44 -22.90 -4.41
C HIS A 311 -15.60 -23.94 -3.66
N ALA A 312 -15.52 -23.87 -2.33
CA ALA A 312 -14.83 -24.82 -1.47
C ALA A 312 -15.78 -25.87 -0.85
N ARG A 313 -17.08 -25.76 -1.12
CA ARG A 313 -18.11 -26.77 -0.85
C ARG A 313 -18.46 -27.51 -2.14
#